data_1bec05c8de350183857b2ae88359fd19
#
_entry.id   1bec05c8de350183857b2ae88359fd19
#
_cell.length_a   1.000
_cell.length_b   1.000
_cell.length_c   1.000
_cell.angle_alpha   90.00
_cell.angle_beta   90.00
_cell.angle_gamma   90.00
#
_symmetry.space_group_name_H-M   'P 1'
#
loop_
_entity.id
_entity.type
_entity.pdbx_description
1 polymer ?
#
loop_
_entity_poly.entity_id
_entity_poly.type
_entity_poly.pdbx_seq_one_letter_code
_entity_poly.pdbx_strand_id
1 'polypeptide(L)'
;GSINLSVILKKDQQNKLEIDWDELRQTVFLAVRFLDNVIEANRFPLAKIEQITKSNRKIGLGIMGWADLLIKLRLSYQSEAAIQLGEEIMRFIDEQSKLASIELAQTRGAFSNFYGSKYELEGHLPLRNATTTTLAPTGTISIICDTSGGIEPLFSLAFTRKIMDNQSLIEVNKNFEALAREEGFYSQELIEKISLEGSISKCKEIPEELKQVLLTAHEILPEWHIRMQAAFQKYTDNAVSKTINFPHQSNVEQVAEAYQLAYRLKCKGLTVYRDGCLENQPMQLGTEKSALNNVSRASISEKRILTKEWGHLVPVKRPKSLTGITDARQTPEGNLYLTLNFHQEHPFELFAQIGKAGSDISAFTEAMARLISLAFRAGIDPQVVAEELLGIGGSRFVGFGSNRVRSVPDAIGQFINEHLQQVKLDELGHLELKPQKTSLANGIQKIRFNLCPICGMHTFGYVEGCGKCFSCGHSEC
;
A
#
# COMPACT_ATOMS: atom_id res chain seq x y z
N GLY A 1 -9.91 -13.15 9.20
CA GLY A 1 -11.22 -13.00 8.58
C GLY A 1 -11.86 -11.69 8.96
N SER A 2 -12.86 -11.24 8.19
CA SER A 2 -13.58 -9.99 8.46
C SER A 2 -15.05 -10.13 8.11
N ILE A 3 -15.91 -9.78 9.06
CA ILE A 3 -17.38 -9.81 8.91
C ILE A 3 -17.79 -8.53 8.19
N ASN A 4 -18.60 -8.64 7.14
CA ASN A 4 -19.19 -7.50 6.48
C ASN A 4 -20.40 -6.99 7.28
N LEU A 5 -20.22 -5.95 8.08
CA LEU A 5 -21.26 -5.38 8.91
C LEU A 5 -22.40 -4.73 8.10
N SER A 6 -22.14 -4.33 6.86
CA SER A 6 -23.15 -3.64 6.04
C SER A 6 -24.33 -4.54 5.67
N VAL A 7 -24.22 -5.86 5.84
CA VAL A 7 -25.28 -6.84 5.56
C VAL A 7 -25.87 -7.47 6.82
N ILE A 8 -25.31 -7.21 8.00
CA ILE A 8 -25.80 -7.71 9.30
C ILE A 8 -26.85 -6.76 9.85
N LEU A 9 -27.92 -6.61 9.14
CA LEU A 9 -28.99 -5.68 9.44
C LEU A 9 -30.35 -6.33 9.29
N LYS A 10 -31.27 -6.00 10.19
CA LYS A 10 -32.70 -6.32 10.09
C LYS A 10 -33.55 -5.07 10.25
N LYS A 11 -34.81 -5.19 9.92
CA LYS A 11 -35.80 -4.13 10.15
C LYS A 11 -36.53 -4.38 11.47
N ASP A 12 -36.66 -3.35 12.27
CA ASP A 12 -37.48 -3.34 13.46
C ASP A 12 -38.98 -3.29 13.13
N GLN A 13 -39.82 -3.26 14.15
CA GLN A 13 -41.30 -3.18 14.01
C GLN A 13 -41.77 -1.89 13.31
N GLN A 14 -40.92 -0.85 13.30
CA GLN A 14 -41.19 0.46 12.66
C GLN A 14 -40.55 0.56 11.28
N ASN A 15 -40.04 -0.56 10.72
CA ASN A 15 -39.35 -0.64 9.44
C ASN A 15 -37.99 0.12 9.42
N LYS A 16 -37.41 0.45 10.59
CA LYS A 16 -36.12 1.07 10.73
C LYS A 16 -35.01 0.00 10.78
N LEU A 17 -33.86 0.28 10.14
CA LEU A 17 -32.73 -0.64 10.16
C LEU A 17 -32.05 -0.64 11.54
N GLU A 18 -31.74 -1.83 12.04
CA GLU A 18 -30.97 -2.08 13.25
C GLU A 18 -30.02 -3.25 13.07
N ILE A 19 -29.04 -3.41 13.96
CA ILE A 19 -28.11 -4.56 13.94
C ILE A 19 -28.89 -5.86 14.23
N ASP A 20 -28.65 -6.88 13.41
CA ASP A 20 -29.09 -8.24 13.70
C ASP A 20 -28.06 -8.97 14.57
N TRP A 21 -28.22 -8.87 15.87
CA TRP A 21 -27.31 -9.47 16.85
C TRP A 21 -27.30 -10.99 16.80
N ASP A 22 -28.37 -11.64 16.41
CA ASP A 22 -28.45 -13.09 16.31
C ASP A 22 -27.68 -13.59 15.08
N GLU A 23 -27.84 -12.93 13.94
CA GLU A 23 -27.04 -13.20 12.73
C GLU A 23 -25.56 -12.93 12.99
N LEU A 24 -25.25 -11.83 13.67
CA LEU A 24 -23.87 -11.50 14.03
C LEU A 24 -23.24 -12.58 14.91
N ARG A 25 -23.97 -13.08 15.93
CA ARG A 25 -23.52 -14.18 16.80
C ARG A 25 -23.20 -15.45 16.00
N GLN A 26 -24.15 -15.90 15.15
CA GLN A 26 -23.97 -17.08 14.33
C GLN A 26 -22.77 -16.95 13.41
N THR A 27 -22.61 -15.78 12.79
CA THR A 27 -21.46 -15.47 11.91
C THR A 27 -20.14 -15.52 12.67
N VAL A 28 -20.07 -14.97 13.89
CA VAL A 28 -18.89 -15.01 14.74
C VAL A 28 -18.49 -16.44 15.07
N PHE A 29 -19.44 -17.28 15.51
CA PHE A 29 -19.17 -18.68 15.85
C PHE A 29 -18.65 -19.47 14.65
N LEU A 30 -19.28 -19.29 13.48
CA LEU A 30 -18.86 -19.94 12.24
C LEU A 30 -17.46 -19.47 11.82
N ALA A 31 -17.18 -18.17 11.91
CA ALA A 31 -15.91 -17.58 11.53
C ALA A 31 -14.76 -18.04 12.45
N VAL A 32 -14.96 -18.11 13.76
CA VAL A 32 -13.97 -18.61 14.71
C VAL A 32 -13.64 -20.09 14.41
N ARG A 33 -14.66 -20.93 14.20
CA ARG A 33 -14.46 -22.32 13.82
C ARG A 33 -13.74 -22.46 12.48
N PHE A 34 -14.09 -21.66 11.49
CA PHE A 34 -13.41 -21.65 10.19
C PHE A 34 -11.94 -21.28 10.34
N LEU A 35 -11.63 -20.19 11.06
CA LEU A 35 -10.25 -19.73 11.26
C LEU A 35 -9.41 -20.74 12.07
N ASP A 36 -10.00 -21.42 13.07
CA ASP A 36 -9.32 -22.52 13.77
C ASP A 36 -9.00 -23.68 12.84
N ASN A 37 -9.92 -24.04 11.93
CA ASN A 37 -9.69 -25.06 10.93
C ASN A 37 -8.58 -24.68 9.93
N VAL A 38 -8.45 -23.39 9.57
CA VAL A 38 -7.38 -22.91 8.69
C VAL A 38 -5.99 -23.19 9.28
N ILE A 39 -5.84 -23.09 10.61
CA ILE A 39 -4.57 -23.43 11.27
C ILE A 39 -4.17 -24.89 11.01
N GLU A 40 -5.13 -25.82 11.02
CA GLU A 40 -4.86 -27.23 10.73
C GLU A 40 -4.60 -27.51 9.25
N ALA A 41 -5.35 -26.83 8.36
CA ALA A 41 -5.22 -27.00 6.92
C ALA A 41 -3.97 -26.35 6.34
N ASN A 42 -3.32 -25.45 7.09
CA ASN A 42 -2.17 -24.70 6.61
C ASN A 42 -0.92 -25.57 6.47
N ARG A 43 -0.09 -25.25 5.48
CA ARG A 43 1.24 -25.85 5.27
C ARG A 43 2.30 -24.85 5.69
N PHE A 44 3.10 -25.23 6.68
CA PHE A 44 4.12 -24.33 7.24
C PHE A 44 5.48 -24.58 6.57
N PRO A 45 6.20 -23.52 6.16
CA PRO A 45 7.51 -23.66 5.51
C PRO A 45 8.61 -24.11 6.48
N LEU A 46 8.43 -23.88 7.79
CA LEU A 46 9.41 -24.23 8.84
C LEU A 46 8.70 -24.88 10.03
N ALA A 47 9.29 -25.96 10.55
CA ALA A 47 8.76 -26.69 11.72
C ALA A 47 8.58 -25.78 12.97
N LYS A 48 9.49 -24.83 13.20
CA LYS A 48 9.37 -23.86 14.31
C LYS A 48 8.15 -22.95 14.17
N ILE A 49 7.81 -22.54 12.93
CA ILE A 49 6.59 -21.74 12.68
C ILE A 49 5.36 -22.58 12.95
N GLU A 50 5.33 -23.83 12.48
CA GLU A 50 4.24 -24.75 12.76
C GLU A 50 4.05 -24.95 14.25
N GLN A 51 5.12 -25.28 14.98
CA GLN A 51 5.10 -25.50 16.41
C GLN A 51 4.50 -24.30 17.16
N ILE A 52 5.01 -23.07 16.92
CA ILE A 52 4.54 -21.89 17.65
C ILE A 52 3.10 -21.51 17.26
N THR A 53 2.74 -21.69 15.99
CA THR A 53 1.38 -21.42 15.52
C THR A 53 0.38 -22.39 16.15
N LYS A 54 0.65 -23.70 16.15
CA LYS A 54 -0.21 -24.71 16.75
C LYS A 54 -0.24 -24.62 18.29
N SER A 55 0.87 -24.22 18.94
CA SER A 55 0.92 -24.06 20.40
C SER A 55 0.06 -22.91 20.92
N ASN A 56 -0.07 -21.81 20.15
CA ASN A 56 -0.84 -20.63 20.53
C ASN A 56 -2.20 -20.54 19.84
N ARG A 57 -2.35 -21.10 18.67
CA ARG A 57 -3.57 -21.09 17.85
C ARG A 57 -4.20 -19.70 17.73
N LYS A 58 -3.38 -18.67 17.50
CA LYS A 58 -3.86 -17.31 17.34
C LYS A 58 -4.65 -17.19 16.04
N ILE A 59 -5.87 -16.69 16.15
CA ILE A 59 -6.70 -16.27 15.03
C ILE A 59 -6.99 -14.79 15.12
N GLY A 60 -7.52 -14.20 14.05
CA GLY A 60 -7.90 -12.80 14.02
C GLY A 60 -9.17 -12.62 13.23
N LEU A 61 -10.29 -12.45 13.92
CA LEU A 61 -11.57 -12.07 13.37
C LEU A 61 -11.78 -10.57 13.57
N GLY A 62 -12.11 -9.86 12.50
CA GLY A 62 -12.42 -8.44 12.50
C GLY A 62 -13.68 -8.14 11.70
N ILE A 63 -13.79 -6.89 11.29
CA ILE A 63 -14.92 -6.39 10.54
C ILE A 63 -14.47 -5.64 9.28
N MET A 64 -15.39 -5.46 8.35
CA MET A 64 -15.35 -4.52 7.22
C MET A 64 -16.75 -3.97 7.00
N GLY A 65 -16.90 -2.97 6.15
CA GLY A 65 -18.21 -2.37 5.86
C GLY A 65 -18.72 -1.41 6.94
N TRP A 66 -17.83 -0.88 7.79
CA TRP A 66 -18.20 0.05 8.86
C TRP A 66 -18.82 1.34 8.33
N ALA A 67 -18.16 2.00 7.36
CA ALA A 67 -18.70 3.23 6.78
C ALA A 67 -20.03 3.00 6.06
N ASP A 68 -20.17 1.89 5.36
CA ASP A 68 -21.41 1.52 4.70
C ASP A 68 -22.54 1.25 5.70
N LEU A 69 -22.23 0.61 6.82
CA LEU A 69 -23.18 0.43 7.92
C LEU A 69 -23.67 1.77 8.46
N LEU A 70 -22.75 2.70 8.73
CA LEU A 70 -23.10 4.02 9.26
C LEU A 70 -24.02 4.80 8.30
N ILE A 71 -23.78 4.76 6.99
CA ILE A 71 -24.66 5.38 5.99
C ILE A 71 -26.06 4.77 6.06
N LYS A 72 -26.17 3.44 6.11
CA LYS A 72 -27.48 2.75 6.21
C LYS A 72 -28.23 3.08 7.49
N LEU A 73 -27.51 3.27 8.59
CA LEU A 73 -28.09 3.68 9.88
C LEU A 73 -28.28 5.20 10.01
N ARG A 74 -27.89 5.99 8.98
CA ARG A 74 -27.90 7.46 8.98
C ARG A 74 -27.12 8.08 10.14
N LEU A 75 -25.97 7.49 10.49
CA LEU A 75 -25.07 7.95 11.54
C LEU A 75 -23.85 8.61 10.94
N SER A 76 -23.49 9.79 11.45
CA SER A 76 -22.21 10.42 11.09
C SER A 76 -21.05 9.64 11.69
N TYR A 77 -19.99 9.42 10.88
CA TYR A 77 -18.74 8.80 11.35
C TYR A 77 -18.11 9.60 12.51
N GLN A 78 -18.18 10.91 12.47
CA GLN A 78 -17.71 11.81 13.54
C GLN A 78 -18.83 12.16 14.53
N SER A 79 -19.41 11.13 15.16
CA SER A 79 -20.44 11.29 16.19
C SER A 79 -20.20 10.36 17.38
N GLU A 80 -20.63 10.78 18.56
CA GLU A 80 -20.60 9.94 19.76
C GLU A 80 -21.41 8.65 19.57
N ALA A 81 -22.54 8.74 18.86
CA ALA A 81 -23.39 7.58 18.57
C ALA A 81 -22.66 6.53 17.76
N ALA A 82 -21.86 6.94 16.74
CA ALA A 82 -21.04 6.01 15.97
C ALA A 82 -19.90 5.40 16.81
N ILE A 83 -19.25 6.18 17.66
CA ILE A 83 -18.24 5.69 18.60
C ILE A 83 -18.82 4.62 19.54
N GLN A 84 -19.96 4.90 20.15
CA GLN A 84 -20.63 3.98 21.07
C GLN A 84 -21.08 2.69 20.35
N LEU A 85 -21.65 2.81 19.16
CA LEU A 85 -22.05 1.66 18.37
C LEU A 85 -20.83 0.80 17.97
N GLY A 86 -19.72 1.42 17.59
CA GLY A 86 -18.47 0.71 17.28
C GLY A 86 -17.92 -0.06 18.50
N GLU A 87 -17.95 0.56 19.67
CA GLU A 87 -17.56 -0.06 20.93
C GLU A 87 -18.49 -1.24 21.27
N GLU A 88 -19.81 -1.07 21.13
CA GLU A 88 -20.81 -2.10 21.40
C GLU A 88 -20.63 -3.33 20.48
N ILE A 89 -20.53 -3.09 19.17
CA ILE A 89 -20.34 -4.17 18.19
C ILE A 89 -19.04 -4.93 18.47
N MET A 90 -17.95 -4.22 18.72
CA MET A 90 -16.68 -4.89 18.92
C MET A 90 -16.61 -5.66 20.25
N ARG A 91 -17.23 -5.11 21.31
CA ARG A 91 -17.43 -5.82 22.57
C ARG A 91 -18.22 -7.12 22.36
N PHE A 92 -19.34 -7.05 21.64
CA PHE A 92 -20.14 -8.22 21.32
C PHE A 92 -19.34 -9.27 20.53
N ILE A 93 -18.61 -8.86 19.50
CA ILE A 93 -17.75 -9.78 18.70
C ILE A 93 -16.69 -10.42 19.59
N ASP A 94 -16.03 -9.66 20.45
CA ASP A 94 -15.02 -10.20 21.35
C ASP A 94 -15.62 -11.23 22.31
N GLU A 95 -16.72 -10.91 22.98
CA GLU A 95 -17.41 -11.81 23.89
C GLU A 95 -17.87 -13.11 23.18
N GLN A 96 -18.52 -12.99 22.01
CA GLN A 96 -19.01 -14.15 21.26
C GLN A 96 -17.85 -14.99 20.69
N SER A 97 -16.75 -14.37 20.28
CA SER A 97 -15.58 -15.09 19.76
C SER A 97 -14.85 -15.86 20.87
N LYS A 98 -14.82 -15.34 22.10
CA LYS A 98 -14.30 -16.06 23.28
C LYS A 98 -15.19 -17.24 23.64
N LEU A 99 -16.52 -17.07 23.62
CA LEU A 99 -17.44 -18.17 23.85
C LEU A 99 -17.29 -19.29 22.80
N ALA A 100 -17.18 -18.93 21.51
CA ALA A 100 -16.91 -19.88 20.46
C ALA A 100 -15.57 -20.62 20.64
N SER A 101 -14.53 -19.90 21.10
CA SER A 101 -13.23 -20.50 21.41
C SER A 101 -13.27 -21.43 22.63
N ILE A 102 -14.09 -21.14 23.64
CA ILE A 102 -14.34 -22.04 24.79
C ILE A 102 -15.04 -23.33 24.33
N GLU A 103 -16.10 -23.25 23.52
CA GLU A 103 -16.78 -24.42 22.97
C GLU A 103 -15.85 -25.31 22.14
N LEU A 104 -15.00 -24.68 21.33
CA LEU A 104 -13.99 -25.41 20.58
C LEU A 104 -12.95 -26.08 21.49
N ALA A 105 -12.59 -25.43 22.62
CA ALA A 105 -11.67 -26.03 23.58
C ALA A 105 -12.28 -27.27 24.27
N GLN A 106 -13.57 -27.25 24.56
CA GLN A 106 -14.26 -28.42 25.15
C GLN A 106 -14.24 -29.67 24.22
N THR A 107 -14.31 -29.45 22.91
CA THR A 107 -14.38 -30.53 21.92
C THR A 107 -13.03 -30.93 21.32
N ARG A 108 -12.06 -29.98 21.25
CA ARG A 108 -10.78 -30.13 20.55
C ARG A 108 -9.56 -29.91 21.44
N GLY A 109 -9.76 -29.60 22.74
CA GLY A 109 -8.72 -29.20 23.67
C GLY A 109 -8.33 -27.71 23.56
N ALA A 110 -7.82 -27.18 24.67
CA ALA A 110 -7.27 -25.82 24.73
C ALA A 110 -6.00 -25.68 23.87
N PHE A 111 -5.60 -24.45 23.56
CA PHE A 111 -4.28 -24.21 22.97
C PHE A 111 -3.19 -24.64 23.95
N SER A 112 -2.10 -25.26 23.45
CA SER A 112 -1.12 -25.95 24.31
C SER A 112 -0.47 -25.05 25.35
N ASN A 113 -0.27 -23.78 25.03
CA ASN A 113 0.32 -22.80 25.94
C ASN A 113 -0.71 -22.09 26.85
N PHE A 114 -1.93 -22.64 26.96
CA PHE A 114 -2.94 -22.10 27.90
C PHE A 114 -2.51 -22.25 29.35
N TYR A 115 -2.03 -23.44 29.71
CA TYR A 115 -1.57 -23.74 31.07
C TYR A 115 -0.27 -22.99 31.38
N GLY A 116 -0.27 -22.26 32.49
CA GLY A 116 0.77 -21.30 32.85
C GLY A 116 0.67 -19.92 32.16
N SER A 117 -0.33 -19.73 31.30
CA SER A 117 -0.55 -18.43 30.65
C SER A 117 -1.27 -17.44 31.55
N LYS A 118 -1.25 -16.17 31.14
CA LYS A 118 -2.03 -15.11 31.77
C LYS A 118 -3.52 -15.46 31.89
N TYR A 119 -4.10 -16.13 30.91
CA TYR A 119 -5.51 -16.52 30.90
C TYR A 119 -5.84 -17.49 32.03
N GLU A 120 -5.01 -18.51 32.26
CA GLU A 120 -5.21 -19.44 33.38
C GLU A 120 -5.04 -18.72 34.73
N LEU A 121 -3.99 -17.89 34.87
CA LEU A 121 -3.71 -17.14 36.09
C LEU A 121 -4.83 -16.15 36.46
N GLU A 122 -5.52 -15.60 35.48
CA GLU A 122 -6.69 -14.73 35.65
C GLU A 122 -8.01 -15.50 35.83
N GLY A 123 -7.98 -16.82 35.80
CA GLY A 123 -9.15 -17.68 36.04
C GLY A 123 -10.07 -17.84 34.84
N HIS A 124 -9.60 -17.59 33.63
CA HIS A 124 -10.40 -17.85 32.45
C HIS A 124 -10.64 -19.34 32.21
N LEU A 125 -11.79 -19.67 31.63
CA LEU A 125 -12.05 -21.00 31.12
C LEU A 125 -11.06 -21.35 29.99
N PRO A 126 -10.73 -22.65 29.79
CA PRO A 126 -9.83 -23.06 28.72
C PRO A 126 -10.29 -22.57 27.36
N LEU A 127 -9.39 -21.88 26.65
CA LEU A 127 -9.60 -21.32 25.32
C LEU A 127 -8.91 -22.18 24.26
N ARG A 128 -9.54 -22.35 23.10
CA ARG A 128 -8.94 -22.99 21.92
C ARG A 128 -7.90 -22.11 21.24
N ASN A 129 -8.08 -20.79 21.31
CA ASN A 129 -7.28 -19.78 20.59
C ASN A 129 -6.76 -18.74 21.59
N ALA A 130 -5.46 -18.46 21.57
CA ALA A 130 -4.86 -17.46 22.46
C ALA A 130 -5.28 -16.03 22.15
N THR A 131 -5.65 -15.74 20.91
CA THR A 131 -6.32 -14.50 20.48
C THR A 131 -7.41 -14.82 19.50
N THR A 132 -8.50 -14.08 19.49
CA THR A 132 -9.63 -14.29 18.59
C THR A 132 -9.89 -13.10 17.68
N THR A 133 -9.56 -11.87 18.09
CA THR A 133 -9.94 -10.65 17.38
C THR A 133 -8.76 -9.84 16.86
N THR A 134 -8.91 -9.27 15.66
CA THR A 134 -8.01 -8.30 15.02
C THR A 134 -8.75 -7.53 13.95
N LEU A 135 -8.46 -6.24 13.79
CA LEU A 135 -8.99 -5.44 12.69
C LEU A 135 -7.91 -5.23 11.64
N ALA A 136 -8.02 -6.01 10.56
CA ALA A 136 -7.14 -5.89 9.39
C ALA A 136 -7.61 -4.79 8.43
N PRO A 137 -6.74 -4.30 7.51
CA PRO A 137 -7.12 -3.28 6.53
C PRO A 137 -8.23 -3.71 5.56
N THR A 138 -8.34 -4.99 5.26
CA THR A 138 -9.33 -5.61 4.35
C THR A 138 -9.36 -5.06 2.91
N GLY A 139 -8.25 -4.45 2.44
CA GLY A 139 -8.20 -3.75 1.15
C GLY A 139 -8.74 -4.55 -0.04
N THR A 140 -8.32 -5.81 -0.18
CA THR A 140 -8.76 -6.68 -1.30
C THR A 140 -10.12 -7.32 -1.04
N ILE A 141 -10.35 -7.87 0.16
CA ILE A 141 -11.60 -8.59 0.44
C ILE A 141 -12.81 -7.67 0.53
N SER A 142 -12.64 -6.39 0.90
CA SER A 142 -13.71 -5.42 0.86
C SER A 142 -14.14 -5.10 -0.57
N ILE A 143 -13.19 -5.01 -1.52
CA ILE A 143 -13.51 -4.86 -2.94
C ILE A 143 -14.29 -6.07 -3.47
N ILE A 144 -13.87 -7.30 -3.13
CA ILE A 144 -14.57 -8.53 -3.54
C ILE A 144 -15.99 -8.56 -2.99
N CYS A 145 -16.20 -8.09 -1.76
CA CYS A 145 -17.51 -8.05 -1.10
C CYS A 145 -18.29 -6.77 -1.37
N ASP A 146 -17.75 -5.88 -2.22
CA ASP A 146 -18.35 -4.60 -2.57
C ASP A 146 -18.81 -3.79 -1.33
N THR A 147 -17.84 -3.51 -0.44
CA THR A 147 -18.08 -2.80 0.83
C THR A 147 -16.85 -1.99 1.25
N SER A 148 -16.98 -1.09 2.20
CA SER A 148 -15.87 -0.30 2.75
C SER A 148 -14.87 -1.16 3.53
N GLY A 149 -13.59 -0.78 3.49
CA GLY A 149 -12.51 -1.53 4.16
C GLY A 149 -12.50 -1.27 5.68
N GLY A 150 -12.43 -2.35 6.47
CA GLY A 150 -12.25 -2.29 7.92
C GLY A 150 -13.19 -1.30 8.59
N ILE A 151 -12.59 -0.43 9.39
CA ILE A 151 -13.27 0.71 10.03
C ILE A 151 -12.91 2.05 9.37
N GLU A 152 -12.38 2.00 8.14
CA GLU A 152 -12.08 3.23 7.41
C GLU A 152 -13.35 3.95 6.98
N PRO A 153 -13.40 5.28 7.03
CA PRO A 153 -14.46 6.03 6.36
C PRO A 153 -14.31 5.89 4.84
N LEU A 154 -15.35 6.25 4.10
CA LEU A 154 -15.26 6.28 2.64
C LEU A 154 -14.20 7.29 2.19
N PHE A 155 -13.37 6.89 1.24
CA PHE A 155 -12.39 7.80 0.64
C PHE A 155 -13.08 8.84 -0.25
N SER A 156 -14.07 8.39 -1.03
CA SER A 156 -14.90 9.23 -1.90
C SER A 156 -16.27 8.58 -2.08
N LEU A 157 -17.30 9.40 -2.33
CA LEU A 157 -18.65 8.94 -2.65
C LEU A 157 -18.80 8.61 -4.14
N ALA A 158 -18.04 9.27 -4.99
CA ALA A 158 -17.92 9.00 -6.41
C ALA A 158 -16.49 9.29 -6.85
N PHE A 159 -15.90 8.43 -7.66
CA PHE A 159 -14.54 8.61 -8.16
C PHE A 159 -14.42 8.14 -9.61
N THR A 160 -13.48 8.72 -10.33
CA THR A 160 -13.21 8.36 -11.70
C THR A 160 -12.15 7.27 -11.75
N ARG A 161 -12.50 6.09 -12.28
CA ARG A 161 -11.56 5.02 -12.57
C ARG A 161 -11.11 5.10 -14.03
N LYS A 162 -9.82 5.19 -14.28
CA LYS A 162 -9.25 5.04 -15.62
C LYS A 162 -9.23 3.55 -15.98
N ILE A 163 -9.93 3.19 -17.06
CA ILE A 163 -9.94 1.83 -17.64
C ILE A 163 -8.99 1.82 -18.83
N MET A 164 -8.65 0.60 -19.33
CA MET A 164 -7.91 0.45 -20.57
C MET A 164 -8.51 1.34 -21.66
N ASP A 165 -7.66 1.88 -22.54
CA ASP A 165 -8.02 2.80 -23.64
C ASP A 165 -8.41 4.24 -23.23
N ASN A 166 -7.88 4.76 -22.09
CA ASN A 166 -8.15 6.13 -21.64
C ASN A 166 -9.65 6.44 -21.42
N GLN A 167 -10.51 5.44 -21.33
CA GLN A 167 -11.88 5.63 -20.94
C GLN A 167 -11.96 5.84 -19.43
N SER A 168 -12.74 6.84 -19.01
CA SER A 168 -13.00 7.14 -17.62
C SER A 168 -14.39 6.65 -17.25
N LEU A 169 -14.47 5.76 -16.26
CA LEU A 169 -15.74 5.33 -15.67
C LEU A 169 -15.90 5.98 -14.31
N ILE A 170 -17.05 6.61 -14.08
CA ILE A 170 -17.40 7.11 -12.76
C ILE A 170 -18.01 5.97 -11.97
N GLU A 171 -17.33 5.56 -10.89
CA GLU A 171 -17.87 4.61 -9.91
C GLU A 171 -18.47 5.39 -8.75
N VAL A 172 -19.69 4.99 -8.36
CA VAL A 172 -20.47 5.62 -7.28
C VAL A 172 -20.63 4.60 -6.15
N ASN A 173 -20.47 5.04 -4.90
CA ASN A 173 -20.76 4.19 -3.76
C ASN A 173 -22.27 3.84 -3.76
N LYS A 174 -22.58 2.54 -3.75
CA LYS A 174 -23.95 2.05 -3.87
C LYS A 174 -24.88 2.48 -2.74
N ASN A 175 -24.36 2.63 -1.50
CA ASN A 175 -25.15 3.05 -0.37
C ASN A 175 -25.46 4.55 -0.43
N PHE A 176 -24.50 5.35 -0.93
CA PHE A 176 -24.74 6.75 -1.27
C PHE A 176 -25.77 6.88 -2.39
N GLU A 177 -25.65 6.12 -3.47
CA GLU A 177 -26.61 6.14 -4.58
C GLU A 177 -28.02 5.76 -4.10
N ALA A 178 -28.14 4.68 -3.31
CA ALA A 178 -29.41 4.24 -2.76
C ALA A 178 -30.05 5.34 -1.89
N LEU A 179 -29.28 5.94 -0.99
CA LEU A 179 -29.72 7.03 -0.14
C LEU A 179 -30.14 8.26 -0.95
N ALA A 180 -29.34 8.63 -1.96
CA ALA A 180 -29.64 9.79 -2.80
C ALA A 180 -30.93 9.61 -3.62
N ARG A 181 -31.21 8.39 -4.08
CA ARG A 181 -32.45 8.04 -4.76
C ARG A 181 -33.67 8.04 -3.81
N GLU A 182 -33.48 7.49 -2.60
CA GLU A 182 -34.51 7.49 -1.56
C GLU A 182 -34.92 8.91 -1.17
N GLU A 183 -33.95 9.79 -0.99
CA GLU A 183 -34.14 11.20 -0.60
C GLU A 183 -34.45 12.15 -1.79
N GLY A 184 -34.40 11.65 -3.02
CA GLY A 184 -34.82 12.36 -4.22
C GLY A 184 -33.83 13.41 -4.77
N PHE A 185 -32.57 13.41 -4.33
CA PHE A 185 -31.54 14.35 -4.83
C PHE A 185 -30.55 13.71 -5.81
N TYR A 186 -30.72 12.46 -6.22
CA TYR A 186 -29.86 11.80 -7.18
C TYR A 186 -29.96 12.43 -8.56
N SER A 187 -28.84 12.90 -9.12
CA SER A 187 -28.74 13.33 -10.52
C SER A 187 -27.37 13.01 -11.08
N GLN A 188 -27.29 12.83 -12.41
CA GLN A 188 -26.01 12.59 -13.08
C GLN A 188 -25.03 13.78 -12.90
N GLU A 189 -25.56 15.00 -12.96
CA GLU A 189 -24.79 16.23 -12.77
C GLU A 189 -24.18 16.30 -11.36
N LEU A 190 -24.93 15.89 -10.33
CA LEU A 190 -24.42 15.81 -8.96
C LEU A 190 -23.28 14.79 -8.85
N ILE A 191 -23.43 13.62 -9.45
CA ILE A 191 -22.38 12.58 -9.44
C ILE A 191 -21.10 13.04 -10.13
N GLU A 192 -21.22 13.67 -11.30
CA GLU A 192 -20.06 14.24 -12.01
C GLU A 192 -19.38 15.32 -11.17
N LYS A 193 -20.14 16.20 -10.55
CA LYS A 193 -19.62 17.23 -9.65
C LYS A 193 -18.87 16.64 -8.46
N ILE A 194 -19.43 15.63 -7.80
CA ILE A 194 -18.78 14.94 -6.67
C ILE A 194 -17.50 14.26 -7.13
N SER A 195 -17.49 13.59 -8.29
CA SER A 195 -16.30 12.91 -8.82
C SER A 195 -15.17 13.89 -9.16
N LEU A 196 -15.50 15.12 -9.52
CA LEU A 196 -14.55 16.18 -9.84
C LEU A 196 -14.03 16.92 -8.61
N GLU A 197 -14.92 17.26 -7.69
CA GLU A 197 -14.60 18.06 -6.49
C GLU A 197 -14.11 17.20 -5.32
N GLY A 198 -14.46 15.91 -5.29
CA GLY A 198 -14.13 14.97 -4.23
C GLY A 198 -14.83 15.24 -2.89
N SER A 199 -15.71 16.24 -2.82
CA SER A 199 -16.42 16.68 -1.62
C SER A 199 -17.85 17.09 -1.95
N ILE A 200 -18.75 16.86 -1.01
CA ILE A 200 -20.17 17.26 -1.10
C ILE A 200 -20.47 18.56 -0.36
N SER A 201 -19.51 19.16 0.31
CA SER A 201 -19.70 20.34 1.16
C SER A 201 -20.37 21.52 0.44
N LYS A 202 -20.07 21.67 -0.86
CA LYS A 202 -20.61 22.75 -1.72
C LYS A 202 -21.90 22.35 -2.47
N CYS A 203 -22.37 21.11 -2.36
CA CYS A 203 -23.55 20.62 -3.04
C CYS A 203 -24.80 21.09 -2.27
N LYS A 204 -25.51 22.07 -2.82
CA LYS A 204 -26.75 22.63 -2.21
C LYS A 204 -27.92 21.68 -2.31
N GLU A 205 -27.85 20.74 -3.22
CA GLU A 205 -28.86 19.72 -3.52
C GLU A 205 -28.99 18.68 -2.39
N ILE A 206 -27.92 18.51 -1.58
CA ILE A 206 -27.87 17.54 -0.49
C ILE A 206 -28.28 18.23 0.82
N PRO A 207 -29.30 17.70 1.55
CA PRO A 207 -29.68 18.19 2.86
C PRO A 207 -28.51 18.24 3.84
N GLU A 208 -28.42 19.27 4.66
CA GLU A 208 -27.27 19.49 5.56
C GLU A 208 -27.06 18.34 6.57
N GLU A 209 -28.16 17.75 7.04
CA GLU A 209 -28.13 16.59 7.94
C GLU A 209 -27.46 15.38 7.27
N LEU A 210 -27.72 15.15 5.99
CA LEU A 210 -27.12 14.04 5.23
C LEU A 210 -25.66 14.29 4.88
N LYS A 211 -25.25 15.55 4.73
CA LYS A 211 -23.81 15.87 4.54
C LYS A 211 -22.97 15.37 5.71
N GLN A 212 -23.49 15.44 6.93
CA GLN A 212 -22.78 14.93 8.12
C GLN A 212 -22.67 13.40 8.12
N VAL A 213 -23.61 12.68 7.52
CA VAL A 213 -23.58 11.22 7.38
C VAL A 213 -22.61 10.79 6.28
N LEU A 214 -22.50 11.59 5.23
CA LEU A 214 -21.76 11.29 3.99
C LEU A 214 -20.35 11.87 3.97
N LEU A 215 -19.77 12.23 5.13
CA LEU A 215 -18.40 12.73 5.22
C LEU A 215 -17.40 11.71 4.71
N THR A 216 -16.44 12.18 3.92
CA THR A 216 -15.33 11.39 3.41
C THR A 216 -14.12 11.44 4.34
N ALA A 217 -13.14 10.57 4.11
CA ALA A 217 -11.95 10.44 4.95
C ALA A 217 -11.18 11.76 5.17
N HIS A 218 -11.19 12.67 4.19
CA HIS A 218 -10.50 13.95 4.27
C HIS A 218 -11.31 15.06 4.98
N GLU A 219 -12.61 14.86 5.13
CA GLU A 219 -13.52 15.80 5.78
C GLU A 219 -13.69 15.51 7.28
N ILE A 220 -13.36 14.28 7.70
CA ILE A 220 -13.40 13.85 9.10
C ILE A 220 -12.17 14.37 9.82
N LEU A 221 -12.36 15.01 10.98
CA LEU A 221 -11.26 15.52 11.79
C LEU A 221 -10.38 14.38 12.34
N PRO A 222 -9.05 14.55 12.40
CA PRO A 222 -8.11 13.53 12.89
C PRO A 222 -8.46 12.93 14.25
N GLU A 223 -9.00 13.74 15.15
CA GLU A 223 -9.46 13.27 16.47
C GLU A 223 -10.51 12.16 16.36
N TRP A 224 -11.49 12.29 15.46
CA TRP A 224 -12.54 11.29 15.31
C TRP A 224 -12.04 9.99 14.72
N HIS A 225 -11.05 10.04 13.82
CA HIS A 225 -10.36 8.83 13.34
C HIS A 225 -9.73 8.06 14.50
N ILE A 226 -9.04 8.77 15.41
CA ILE A 226 -8.34 8.16 16.54
C ILE A 226 -9.32 7.65 17.58
N ARG A 227 -10.37 8.40 17.90
CA ARG A 227 -11.43 7.98 18.84
C ARG A 227 -12.15 6.73 18.34
N MET A 228 -12.46 6.68 17.04
CA MET A 228 -13.04 5.49 16.41
C MET A 228 -12.10 4.29 16.53
N GLN A 229 -10.82 4.46 16.23
CA GLN A 229 -9.82 3.41 16.41
C GLN A 229 -9.76 2.92 17.86
N ALA A 230 -9.77 3.83 18.81
CA ALA A 230 -9.71 3.52 20.23
C ALA A 230 -10.93 2.73 20.71
N ALA A 231 -12.13 3.08 20.24
CA ALA A 231 -13.37 2.38 20.57
C ALA A 231 -13.29 0.90 20.16
N PHE A 232 -12.83 0.63 18.95
CA PHE A 232 -12.62 -0.74 18.48
C PHE A 232 -11.43 -1.43 19.18
N GLN A 233 -10.32 -0.70 19.44
CA GLN A 233 -9.14 -1.29 20.08
C GLN A 233 -9.42 -1.77 21.51
N LYS A 234 -10.36 -1.17 22.21
CA LYS A 234 -10.74 -1.53 23.57
C LYS A 234 -11.14 -3.01 23.73
N TYR A 235 -11.75 -3.59 22.68
CA TYR A 235 -12.22 -4.97 22.63
C TYR A 235 -11.54 -5.79 21.52
N THR A 236 -10.34 -5.42 21.10
CA THR A 236 -9.56 -6.16 20.11
C THR A 236 -8.30 -6.73 20.73
N ASP A 237 -8.14 -8.07 20.72
CA ASP A 237 -6.95 -8.76 21.24
C ASP A 237 -5.65 -8.28 20.60
N ASN A 238 -5.65 -8.19 19.27
CA ASN A 238 -4.48 -7.78 18.50
C ASN A 238 -4.54 -6.26 18.20
N ALA A 239 -4.06 -5.82 17.06
CA ALA A 239 -4.08 -4.43 16.67
C ALA A 239 -5.29 -4.09 15.78
N VAL A 240 -5.57 -2.80 15.67
CA VAL A 240 -6.59 -2.22 14.81
C VAL A 240 -5.89 -1.41 13.72
N SER A 241 -6.14 -1.77 12.46
CA SER A 241 -5.66 -0.99 11.33
C SER A 241 -6.57 0.20 11.08
N LYS A 242 -6.00 1.39 11.12
CA LYS A 242 -6.70 2.64 10.85
C LYS A 242 -5.73 3.69 10.35
N THR A 243 -6.09 4.32 9.24
CA THR A 243 -5.35 5.46 8.69
C THR A 243 -6.01 6.76 9.12
N ILE A 244 -5.19 7.70 9.60
CA ILE A 244 -5.61 9.06 9.88
C ILE A 244 -5.20 9.90 8.68
N ASN A 245 -6.20 10.38 7.93
CA ASN A 245 -5.97 11.17 6.74
C ASN A 245 -5.86 12.65 7.12
N PHE A 246 -4.70 13.22 6.87
CA PHE A 246 -4.42 14.64 7.09
C PHE A 246 -4.52 15.41 5.78
N PRO A 247 -5.15 16.59 5.78
CA PRO A 247 -5.12 17.51 4.64
C PRO A 247 -3.70 17.94 4.28
N HIS A 248 -3.46 18.37 3.04
CA HIS A 248 -2.15 18.82 2.56
C HIS A 248 -1.52 19.92 3.41
N GLN A 249 -2.31 20.84 3.95
CA GLN A 249 -1.86 21.96 4.79
C GLN A 249 -1.54 21.58 6.23
N SER A 250 -1.72 20.33 6.64
CA SER A 250 -1.44 19.89 8.01
C SER A 250 0.04 20.01 8.34
N ASN A 251 0.33 20.47 9.56
CA ASN A 251 1.67 20.67 10.07
C ASN A 251 2.16 19.54 10.99
N VAL A 252 3.41 19.61 11.44
CA VAL A 252 4.05 18.59 12.28
C VAL A 252 3.39 18.51 13.64
N GLU A 253 2.95 19.63 14.19
CA GLU A 253 2.31 19.74 15.51
C GLU A 253 1.00 18.94 15.54
N GLN A 254 0.17 19.05 14.50
CA GLN A 254 -1.09 18.29 14.38
C GLN A 254 -0.83 16.77 14.33
N VAL A 255 0.23 16.36 13.64
CA VAL A 255 0.63 14.95 13.61
C VAL A 255 1.12 14.49 15.00
N ALA A 256 1.91 15.32 15.69
CA ALA A 256 2.37 15.04 17.06
C ALA A 256 1.20 14.91 18.04
N GLU A 257 0.21 15.80 17.97
CA GLU A 257 -1.02 15.73 18.77
C GLU A 257 -1.80 14.43 18.52
N ALA A 258 -1.88 13.99 17.26
CA ALA A 258 -2.51 12.72 16.89
C ALA A 258 -1.83 11.52 17.55
N TYR A 259 -0.49 11.45 17.54
CA TYR A 259 0.27 10.40 18.23
C TYR A 259 0.06 10.45 19.73
N GLN A 260 0.05 11.64 20.36
CA GLN A 260 -0.20 11.79 21.77
C GLN A 260 -1.62 11.36 22.15
N LEU A 261 -2.62 11.71 21.35
CA LEU A 261 -4.00 11.31 21.58
C LEU A 261 -4.15 9.79 21.46
N ALA A 262 -3.59 9.17 20.42
CA ALA A 262 -3.61 7.73 20.26
C ALA A 262 -2.97 6.99 21.44
N TYR A 263 -1.84 7.50 21.95
CA TYR A 263 -1.20 6.96 23.15
C TYR A 263 -2.09 7.08 24.39
N ARG A 264 -2.69 8.25 24.64
CA ARG A 264 -3.62 8.48 25.76
C ARG A 264 -4.83 7.56 25.70
N LEU A 265 -5.34 7.30 24.48
CA LEU A 265 -6.49 6.43 24.26
C LEU A 265 -6.09 4.94 24.16
N LYS A 266 -4.83 4.59 24.41
CA LYS A 266 -4.31 3.22 24.43
C LYS A 266 -4.44 2.48 23.09
N CYS A 267 -4.36 3.18 21.97
CA CYS A 267 -4.22 2.55 20.66
C CYS A 267 -2.86 1.84 20.58
N LYS A 268 -2.82 0.63 20.02
CA LYS A 268 -1.59 -0.18 19.88
C LYS A 268 -0.69 0.27 18.74
N GLY A 269 -1.21 1.04 17.80
CA GLY A 269 -0.49 1.57 16.65
C GLY A 269 -1.27 2.72 16.03
N LEU A 270 -0.62 3.46 15.13
CA LEU A 270 -1.19 4.57 14.41
C LEU A 270 -0.58 4.64 13.03
N THR A 271 -1.41 4.84 12.01
CA THR A 271 -0.95 5.13 10.66
C THR A 271 -1.44 6.52 10.27
N VAL A 272 -0.52 7.36 9.83
CA VAL A 272 -0.83 8.71 9.33
C VAL A 272 -0.55 8.79 7.84
N TYR A 273 -1.43 9.46 7.12
CA TYR A 273 -1.26 9.76 5.71
C TYR A 273 -1.64 11.22 5.47
N ARG A 274 -0.69 12.03 4.97
CA ARG A 274 -0.94 13.41 4.59
C ARG A 274 -1.11 13.50 3.08
N ASP A 275 -2.18 14.14 2.63
CA ASP A 275 -2.43 14.38 1.21
C ASP A 275 -1.24 15.09 0.56
N GLY A 276 -0.84 14.63 -0.64
CA GLY A 276 0.32 15.15 -1.37
C GLY A 276 1.69 14.74 -0.84
N CYS A 277 1.80 13.75 0.08
CA CYS A 277 3.11 13.27 0.56
C CYS A 277 3.81 12.30 -0.41
N LEU A 278 3.09 11.78 -1.40
CA LEU A 278 3.61 10.95 -2.48
C LEU A 278 3.24 11.58 -3.83
N GLU A 279 4.16 11.58 -4.79
CA GLU A 279 3.93 12.07 -6.15
C GLU A 279 2.84 11.25 -6.87
N ASN A 280 2.86 9.92 -6.72
CA ASN A 280 1.87 9.01 -7.26
C ASN A 280 1.01 8.45 -6.11
N GLN A 281 -0.10 9.12 -5.81
CA GLN A 281 -1.04 8.64 -4.80
C GLN A 281 -1.93 7.53 -5.38
N PRO A 282 -2.17 6.43 -4.63
CA PRO A 282 -3.04 5.33 -5.08
C PRO A 282 -4.49 5.76 -5.33
N MET A 283 -4.94 6.80 -4.66
CA MET A 283 -6.25 7.44 -4.84
C MET A 283 -6.09 8.96 -4.81
N GLN A 284 -6.63 9.66 -5.80
CA GLN A 284 -6.61 11.11 -5.92
C GLN A 284 -8.03 11.65 -5.96
N LEU A 285 -8.26 12.73 -5.20
CA LEU A 285 -9.50 13.51 -5.27
C LEU A 285 -9.34 14.58 -6.34
N GLY A 286 -10.28 14.64 -7.28
CA GLY A 286 -10.33 15.67 -8.33
C GLY A 286 -9.48 15.40 -9.57
N THR A 287 -9.81 16.06 -10.66
CA THR A 287 -9.06 16.00 -11.91
C THR A 287 -7.77 16.83 -11.83
N GLU A 288 -6.75 16.39 -12.53
CA GLU A 288 -5.39 16.95 -12.67
C GLU A 288 -5.27 18.45 -13.03
N LYS A 289 -6.24 19.30 -12.71
CA LYS A 289 -6.14 20.74 -13.00
C LYS A 289 -5.19 21.51 -12.08
N SER A 290 -4.78 20.95 -10.92
CA SER A 290 -3.88 21.66 -10.01
C SER A 290 -2.39 21.35 -10.21
N ALA A 291 -2.02 20.29 -10.94
CA ALA A 291 -0.63 19.96 -11.23
C ALA A 291 -0.07 20.68 -12.49
N LEU A 292 -0.94 21.29 -13.31
CA LEU A 292 -0.54 21.94 -14.56
C LEU A 292 -0.11 23.42 -14.42
N ASN A 293 -0.21 24.01 -13.24
CA ASN A 293 0.09 25.44 -13.07
C ASN A 293 1.48 25.77 -12.52
N ASN A 294 2.34 24.78 -12.20
CA ASN A 294 3.68 25.04 -11.66
C ASN A 294 4.85 24.41 -12.42
N VAL A 295 4.61 23.86 -13.60
CA VAL A 295 5.71 23.62 -14.52
C VAL A 295 5.72 24.79 -15.49
N SER A 296 6.63 25.74 -15.26
CA SER A 296 6.97 26.80 -16.20
C SER A 296 7.19 26.15 -17.56
N ARG A 297 6.37 26.59 -18.54
CA ARG A 297 6.56 26.31 -19.96
C ARG A 297 7.97 26.74 -20.37
N ALA A 298 8.94 25.88 -20.18
CA ALA A 298 10.16 25.92 -20.94
C ALA A 298 9.81 25.32 -22.31
N SER A 299 9.92 26.14 -23.32
CA SER A 299 9.67 25.93 -24.71
C SER A 299 10.13 24.56 -25.21
N ILE A 300 9.22 23.59 -25.25
CA ILE A 300 9.37 22.42 -26.13
C ILE A 300 8.91 22.88 -27.51
N SER A 301 9.85 22.97 -28.43
CA SER A 301 9.59 23.37 -29.79
C SER A 301 8.45 22.53 -30.37
N GLU A 302 7.40 23.22 -30.75
CA GLU A 302 6.33 22.69 -31.59
C GLU A 302 6.93 22.11 -32.87
N LYS A 303 7.03 20.79 -32.94
CA LYS A 303 6.93 20.00 -34.19
C LYS A 303 7.05 18.51 -33.88
N ARG A 304 6.05 17.91 -33.24
CA ARG A 304 5.69 16.51 -33.48
C ARG A 304 4.16 16.44 -33.49
N ILE A 305 3.62 16.47 -34.67
CA ILE A 305 2.21 16.22 -34.95
C ILE A 305 1.94 14.75 -34.63
N LEU A 306 1.27 14.49 -33.50
CA LEU A 306 0.60 13.21 -33.28
C LEU A 306 -0.55 13.16 -34.27
N THR A 307 -0.41 12.39 -35.33
CA THR A 307 -1.51 12.08 -36.22
C THR A 307 -2.55 11.26 -35.43
N LYS A 308 -3.79 11.68 -35.49
CA LYS A 308 -4.95 11.14 -34.75
C LYS A 308 -5.36 9.70 -35.14
N GLU A 309 -4.55 8.97 -35.91
CA GLU A 309 -4.87 7.63 -36.35
C GLU A 309 -3.98 6.59 -35.66
N TRP A 310 -4.61 5.67 -34.98
CA TRP A 310 -3.97 4.50 -34.36
C TRP A 310 -3.13 3.77 -35.44
N GLY A 311 -1.87 3.49 -35.12
CA GLY A 311 -1.04 2.57 -35.88
C GLY A 311 0.04 3.19 -36.79
N HIS A 312 0.29 4.51 -36.76
CA HIS A 312 1.26 5.17 -37.66
C HIS A 312 2.47 5.83 -37.00
N LEU A 313 2.94 5.30 -35.85
CA LEU A 313 4.25 5.70 -35.33
C LEU A 313 5.34 4.96 -36.13
N VAL A 314 5.99 5.66 -37.08
CA VAL A 314 7.14 5.12 -37.80
C VAL A 314 8.41 5.39 -37.02
N PRO A 315 9.10 4.37 -36.46
CA PRO A 315 10.32 4.55 -35.72
C PRO A 315 11.41 5.19 -36.57
N VAL A 316 12.14 6.16 -36.00
CA VAL A 316 13.26 6.82 -36.69
C VAL A 316 14.29 5.78 -37.11
N LYS A 317 14.79 5.85 -38.36
CA LYS A 317 15.86 4.97 -38.83
C LYS A 317 17.14 5.20 -38.03
N ARG A 318 17.80 4.09 -37.69
CA ARG A 318 19.06 4.13 -36.95
C ARG A 318 20.15 4.85 -37.73
N PRO A 319 20.82 5.88 -37.16
CA PRO A 319 22.01 6.47 -37.76
C PRO A 319 23.17 5.48 -37.84
N LYS A 320 24.14 5.77 -38.71
CA LYS A 320 25.30 4.90 -38.90
C LYS A 320 26.16 4.72 -37.63
N SER A 321 26.31 5.79 -36.83
CA SER A 321 27.05 5.81 -35.60
C SER A 321 26.27 6.56 -34.52
N LEU A 322 26.36 6.09 -33.28
CA LEU A 322 25.78 6.70 -32.08
C LEU A 322 26.83 6.69 -30.97
N THR A 323 26.76 7.63 -30.06
CA THR A 323 27.52 7.62 -28.82
C THR A 323 26.69 6.99 -27.71
N GLY A 324 27.32 6.30 -26.76
CA GLY A 324 26.60 5.61 -25.71
C GLY A 324 27.40 5.38 -24.45
N ILE A 325 26.72 4.97 -23.41
CA ILE A 325 27.27 4.63 -22.09
C ILE A 325 26.99 3.15 -21.85
N THR A 326 28.02 2.45 -21.36
CA THR A 326 27.91 1.03 -20.98
C THR A 326 28.15 0.88 -19.50
N ASP A 327 27.27 0.15 -18.80
CA ASP A 327 27.34 -0.13 -17.37
C ASP A 327 27.10 -1.63 -17.11
N ALA A 328 27.59 -2.12 -15.97
CA ALA A 328 27.41 -3.49 -15.52
C ALA A 328 26.68 -3.49 -14.17
N ARG A 329 25.55 -4.23 -14.08
CA ARG A 329 24.73 -4.30 -12.88
C ARG A 329 24.52 -5.72 -12.40
N GLN A 330 24.59 -5.91 -11.08
CA GLN A 330 24.20 -7.18 -10.48
C GLN A 330 22.68 -7.27 -10.37
N THR A 331 22.13 -8.38 -10.88
CA THR A 331 20.71 -8.73 -10.74
C THR A 331 20.58 -10.10 -10.06
N PRO A 332 19.38 -10.48 -9.58
CA PRO A 332 19.15 -11.83 -9.04
C PRO A 332 19.46 -12.96 -10.03
N GLU A 333 19.42 -12.66 -11.33
CA GLU A 333 19.67 -13.60 -12.43
C GLU A 333 21.11 -13.62 -12.91
N GLY A 334 21.95 -12.69 -12.39
CA GLY A 334 23.37 -12.58 -12.75
C GLY A 334 23.81 -11.17 -13.14
N ASN A 335 25.03 -11.06 -13.68
CA ASN A 335 25.55 -9.78 -14.14
C ASN A 335 24.88 -9.38 -15.44
N LEU A 336 24.23 -8.20 -15.43
CA LEU A 336 23.57 -7.58 -16.56
C LEU A 336 24.46 -6.46 -17.11
N TYR A 337 24.76 -6.49 -18.40
CA TYR A 337 25.48 -5.45 -19.13
C TYR A 337 24.51 -4.64 -19.94
N LEU A 338 24.48 -3.32 -19.74
CA LEU A 338 23.57 -2.39 -20.36
C LEU A 338 24.34 -1.35 -21.16
N THR A 339 23.93 -1.10 -22.39
CA THR A 339 24.47 -0.03 -23.23
C THR A 339 23.32 0.85 -23.71
N LEU A 340 23.29 2.11 -23.28
CA LEU A 340 22.33 3.13 -23.70
C LEU A 340 23.01 4.06 -24.69
N ASN A 341 22.53 4.08 -25.93
CA ASN A 341 23.04 4.95 -26.99
C ASN A 341 22.13 6.17 -27.18
N PHE A 342 22.74 7.29 -27.49
CA PHE A 342 22.08 8.59 -27.62
C PHE A 342 22.18 9.12 -29.05
N HIS A 343 21.13 9.80 -29.49
CA HIS A 343 21.10 10.59 -30.71
C HIS A 343 20.67 12.02 -30.36
N GLN A 344 21.55 12.99 -30.60
CA GLN A 344 21.31 14.39 -30.23
C GLN A 344 20.87 14.54 -28.75
N GLU A 345 21.64 13.95 -27.83
CA GLU A 345 21.41 13.96 -26.38
C GLU A 345 20.17 13.20 -25.87
N HIS A 346 19.34 12.65 -26.78
CA HIS A 346 18.19 11.83 -26.41
C HIS A 346 18.51 10.34 -26.45
N PRO A 347 18.07 9.52 -25.47
CA PRO A 347 18.12 8.07 -25.54
C PRO A 347 17.48 7.55 -26.83
N PHE A 348 18.22 6.70 -27.54
CA PHE A 348 17.80 6.26 -28.89
C PHE A 348 17.68 4.73 -28.98
N GLU A 349 18.61 3.99 -28.39
CA GLU A 349 18.57 2.54 -28.36
C GLU A 349 19.24 1.98 -27.09
N LEU A 350 18.75 0.85 -26.63
CA LEU A 350 19.27 0.11 -25.49
C LEU A 350 19.70 -1.28 -25.95
N PHE A 351 20.90 -1.70 -25.53
CA PHE A 351 21.36 -3.08 -25.58
C PHE A 351 21.49 -3.63 -24.17
N ALA A 352 21.06 -4.86 -23.96
CA ALA A 352 21.16 -5.55 -22.69
C ALA A 352 21.57 -7.00 -22.90
N GLN A 353 22.58 -7.44 -22.11
CA GLN A 353 23.09 -8.80 -22.17
C GLN A 353 23.25 -9.37 -20.78
N ILE A 354 22.79 -10.60 -20.57
CA ILE A 354 22.90 -11.32 -19.30
C ILE A 354 23.16 -12.81 -19.55
N GLY A 355 23.99 -13.40 -18.69
CA GLY A 355 24.24 -14.84 -18.71
C GLY A 355 24.92 -15.35 -19.97
N LYS A 356 24.71 -16.65 -20.26
CA LYS A 356 25.25 -17.29 -21.46
C LYS A 356 24.32 -17.06 -22.66
N ALA A 357 24.89 -16.78 -23.82
CA ALA A 357 24.11 -16.69 -25.06
C ALA A 357 23.28 -17.96 -25.29
N GLY A 358 22.01 -17.78 -25.69
CA GLY A 358 21.08 -18.87 -25.94
C GLY A 358 20.30 -19.35 -24.72
N SER A 359 20.47 -18.74 -23.53
CA SER A 359 19.60 -19.01 -22.39
C SER A 359 18.30 -18.23 -22.49
N ASP A 360 17.21 -18.74 -21.87
CA ASP A 360 15.90 -18.10 -21.87
C ASP A 360 15.97 -16.67 -21.29
N ILE A 361 16.71 -16.47 -20.21
CA ILE A 361 16.88 -15.15 -19.61
C ILE A 361 17.60 -14.17 -20.58
N SER A 362 18.59 -14.64 -21.33
CA SER A 362 19.27 -13.82 -22.35
C SER A 362 18.30 -13.43 -23.47
N ALA A 363 17.46 -14.37 -23.93
CA ALA A 363 16.48 -14.11 -24.98
C ALA A 363 15.41 -13.10 -24.53
N PHE A 364 14.84 -13.23 -23.32
CA PHE A 364 13.89 -12.28 -22.77
C PHE A 364 14.51 -10.89 -22.56
N THR A 365 15.75 -10.83 -22.08
CA THR A 365 16.47 -9.57 -21.87
C THR A 365 16.73 -8.84 -23.20
N GLU A 366 17.12 -9.57 -24.22
CA GLU A 366 17.32 -9.03 -25.57
C GLU A 366 15.98 -8.53 -26.18
N ALA A 367 14.90 -9.29 -25.99
CA ALA A 367 13.57 -8.89 -26.48
C ALA A 367 13.11 -7.58 -25.82
N MET A 368 13.27 -7.43 -24.50
CA MET A 368 12.98 -6.18 -23.79
C MET A 368 13.80 -5.02 -24.31
N ALA A 369 15.11 -5.19 -24.48
CA ALA A 369 15.99 -4.14 -24.97
C ALA A 369 15.62 -3.69 -26.39
N ARG A 370 15.20 -4.60 -27.25
CA ARG A 370 14.71 -4.30 -28.60
C ARG A 370 13.38 -3.51 -28.56
N LEU A 371 12.43 -3.88 -27.69
CA LEU A 371 11.16 -3.16 -27.52
C LEU A 371 11.39 -1.75 -26.96
N ILE A 372 12.27 -1.59 -25.98
CA ILE A 372 12.66 -0.29 -25.41
C ILE A 372 13.31 0.58 -26.52
N SER A 373 14.22 0.02 -27.30
CA SER A 373 14.82 0.73 -28.45
C SER A 373 13.78 1.17 -29.48
N LEU A 374 12.78 0.32 -29.74
CA LEU A 374 11.67 0.65 -30.61
C LEU A 374 10.84 1.81 -30.05
N ALA A 375 10.53 1.78 -28.75
CA ALA A 375 9.81 2.82 -28.04
C ALA A 375 10.53 4.18 -28.13
N PHE A 376 11.83 4.23 -27.84
CA PHE A 376 12.64 5.44 -27.95
C PHE A 376 12.65 5.99 -29.38
N ARG A 377 12.84 5.13 -30.37
CA ARG A 377 12.85 5.50 -31.79
C ARG A 377 11.47 5.95 -32.28
N ALA A 378 10.41 5.45 -31.68
CA ALA A 378 9.03 5.89 -31.92
C ALA A 378 8.70 7.22 -31.21
N GLY A 379 9.59 7.72 -30.35
CA GLY A 379 9.46 9.01 -29.66
C GLY A 379 8.66 8.94 -28.36
N ILE A 380 8.55 7.75 -27.77
CA ILE A 380 8.03 7.61 -26.39
C ILE A 380 9.08 8.19 -25.45
N ASP A 381 8.61 8.97 -24.44
CA ASP A 381 9.47 9.57 -23.44
C ASP A 381 10.25 8.48 -22.69
N PRO A 382 11.60 8.53 -22.64
CA PRO A 382 12.40 7.57 -21.91
C PRO A 382 12.09 7.50 -20.41
N GLN A 383 11.62 8.59 -19.81
CA GLN A 383 11.19 8.61 -18.42
C GLN A 383 9.98 7.69 -18.19
N VAL A 384 8.98 7.75 -19.07
CA VAL A 384 7.81 6.86 -19.01
C VAL A 384 8.22 5.40 -19.15
N VAL A 385 9.14 5.10 -20.08
CA VAL A 385 9.65 3.73 -20.26
C VAL A 385 10.39 3.24 -19.01
N ALA A 386 11.18 4.10 -18.35
CA ALA A 386 11.87 3.75 -17.10
C ALA A 386 10.87 3.47 -15.96
N GLU A 387 9.83 4.28 -15.82
CA GLU A 387 8.79 4.13 -14.79
C GLU A 387 8.03 2.81 -14.92
N GLU A 388 7.72 2.37 -16.14
CA GLU A 388 7.06 1.08 -16.39
C GLU A 388 7.91 -0.14 -16.01
N LEU A 389 9.24 0.01 -15.95
CA LEU A 389 10.17 -1.06 -15.60
C LEU A 389 10.56 -1.05 -14.11
N LEU A 390 10.52 0.12 -13.47
CA LEU A 390 10.88 0.28 -12.06
C LEU A 390 9.94 -0.50 -11.15
N GLY A 391 10.52 -1.18 -10.16
CA GLY A 391 9.74 -1.90 -9.16
C GLY A 391 9.25 -3.28 -9.56
N ILE A 392 9.41 -3.70 -10.82
CA ILE A 392 9.10 -5.07 -11.24
C ILE A 392 10.00 -6.03 -10.48
N GLY A 393 9.40 -6.88 -9.64
CA GLY A 393 10.10 -7.80 -8.74
C GLY A 393 9.89 -9.26 -9.07
N GLY A 394 10.92 -10.07 -8.79
CA GLY A 394 10.86 -11.54 -8.77
C GLY A 394 10.87 -12.08 -7.33
N SER A 395 11.13 -13.38 -7.20
CA SER A 395 11.24 -14.06 -5.90
C SER A 395 12.53 -13.70 -5.13
N ARG A 396 13.52 -13.10 -5.77
CA ARG A 396 14.84 -12.74 -5.23
C ARG A 396 15.17 -11.29 -5.55
N PHE A 397 16.12 -10.71 -4.81
CA PHE A 397 16.65 -9.37 -5.06
C PHE A 397 18.12 -9.31 -4.67
N VAL A 398 18.84 -8.30 -5.16
CA VAL A 398 20.24 -8.00 -4.84
C VAL A 398 20.34 -6.57 -4.33
N GLY A 399 21.19 -6.32 -3.33
CA GLY A 399 21.37 -5.01 -2.72
C GLY A 399 20.33 -4.66 -1.66
N PHE A 400 20.49 -3.49 -0.99
CA PHE A 400 19.63 -3.00 0.07
C PHE A 400 19.37 -1.50 -0.08
N GLY A 401 18.24 -1.04 0.48
CA GLY A 401 17.86 0.37 0.44
C GLY A 401 17.64 0.88 -0.99
N SER A 402 18.13 2.07 -1.29
CA SER A 402 18.06 2.71 -2.62
C SER A 402 18.78 1.94 -3.73
N ASN A 403 19.75 1.07 -3.37
CA ASN A 403 20.54 0.28 -4.32
C ASN A 403 19.96 -1.14 -4.52
N ARG A 404 18.72 -1.37 -4.13
CA ARG A 404 18.07 -2.65 -4.28
C ARG A 404 17.64 -2.87 -5.73
N VAL A 405 18.10 -3.97 -6.32
CA VAL A 405 17.70 -4.44 -7.65
C VAL A 405 16.81 -5.67 -7.49
N ARG A 406 15.59 -5.60 -7.97
CA ARG A 406 14.55 -6.62 -7.79
C ARG A 406 14.50 -7.64 -8.92
N SER A 407 14.91 -7.24 -10.13
CA SER A 407 14.88 -8.08 -11.32
C SER A 407 15.67 -7.44 -12.46
N VAL A 408 15.80 -8.12 -13.59
CA VAL A 408 16.38 -7.54 -14.82
C VAL A 408 15.59 -6.32 -15.33
N PRO A 409 14.25 -6.33 -15.43
CA PRO A 409 13.47 -5.13 -15.79
C PRO A 409 13.74 -3.95 -14.85
N ASP A 410 13.72 -4.17 -13.53
CA ASP A 410 13.99 -3.14 -12.53
C ASP A 410 15.40 -2.52 -12.68
N ALA A 411 16.42 -3.37 -12.96
CA ALA A 411 17.77 -2.90 -13.23
C ALA A 411 17.86 -2.01 -14.48
N ILE A 412 17.11 -2.35 -15.53
CA ILE A 412 17.02 -1.57 -16.76
C ILE A 412 16.35 -0.22 -16.49
N GLY A 413 15.23 -0.21 -15.75
CA GLY A 413 14.52 1.02 -15.38
C GLY A 413 15.40 1.97 -14.55
N GLN A 414 16.10 1.44 -13.53
CA GLN A 414 17.05 2.22 -12.72
C GLN A 414 18.19 2.82 -13.57
N PHE A 415 18.74 2.03 -14.49
CA PHE A 415 19.80 2.48 -15.38
C PHE A 415 19.37 3.63 -16.30
N ILE A 416 18.20 3.51 -16.93
CA ILE A 416 17.64 4.57 -17.77
C ILE A 416 17.39 5.83 -16.93
N ASN A 417 16.73 5.71 -15.79
CA ASN A 417 16.37 6.84 -14.93
C ASN A 417 17.60 7.60 -14.41
N GLU A 418 18.67 6.90 -14.01
CA GLU A 418 19.90 7.53 -13.54
C GLU A 418 20.56 8.38 -14.63
N HIS A 419 20.56 7.89 -15.88
CA HIS A 419 21.21 8.63 -16.98
C HIS A 419 20.34 9.78 -17.52
N LEU A 420 19.02 9.72 -17.35
CA LEU A 420 18.16 10.87 -17.64
C LEU A 420 18.33 12.01 -16.62
N GLN A 421 18.59 11.70 -15.36
CA GLN A 421 18.86 12.70 -14.32
C GLN A 421 20.20 13.39 -14.52
N GLN A 422 21.22 12.70 -15.00
CA GLN A 422 22.53 13.28 -15.33
C GLN A 422 22.43 14.31 -16.46
N VAL A 423 21.67 14.01 -17.51
CA VAL A 423 21.44 14.94 -18.63
C VAL A 423 20.74 16.22 -18.15
N LYS A 424 19.76 16.13 -17.23
CA LYS A 424 19.09 17.29 -16.65
C LYS A 424 19.98 18.17 -15.76
N LEU A 425 20.96 17.58 -15.10
CA LEU A 425 21.92 18.32 -14.28
C LEU A 425 22.94 19.09 -15.15
N ASP A 426 23.31 18.55 -16.32
CA ASP A 426 24.22 19.20 -17.26
C ASP A 426 23.55 20.39 -18.00
N GLU A 427 22.22 20.37 -18.18
CA GLU A 427 21.45 21.51 -18.72
C GLU A 427 21.35 22.71 -17.75
N LEU A 428 21.55 22.49 -16.45
CA LEU A 428 21.45 23.53 -15.40
C LEU A 428 22.78 24.12 -14.97
N GLY A 429 23.91 23.63 -15.45
CA GLY A 429 25.22 24.13 -15.09
C GLY A 429 26.25 23.87 -16.18
N HIS A 430 26.72 24.97 -16.83
CA HIS A 430 27.90 24.97 -17.67
C HIS A 430 29.12 24.53 -16.84
N LEU A 431 29.45 23.24 -16.88
CA LEU A 431 30.74 22.71 -16.43
C LEU A 431 31.25 21.74 -17.50
N GLU A 432 32.23 22.23 -18.24
CA GLU A 432 33.01 21.45 -19.20
C GLU A 432 33.53 20.15 -18.55
N LEU A 433 33.11 19.03 -19.08
CA LEU A 433 33.71 17.72 -18.74
C LEU A 433 35.15 17.65 -19.28
N LYS A 434 36.11 17.96 -18.42
CA LYS A 434 37.51 17.52 -18.66
C LYS A 434 37.58 16.03 -18.34
N PRO A 435 38.20 15.21 -19.22
CA PRO A 435 38.41 13.79 -18.93
C PRO A 435 39.30 13.68 -17.70
N GLN A 436 38.77 13.20 -16.59
CA GLN A 436 39.61 12.86 -15.44
C GLN A 436 40.45 11.65 -15.76
N LYS A 437 41.75 11.91 -15.99
CA LYS A 437 42.80 10.90 -15.89
C LYS A 437 42.75 10.35 -14.47
N THR A 438 42.58 9.06 -14.39
CA THR A 438 42.82 8.29 -13.16
C THR A 438 44.22 8.51 -12.66
N SER A 439 44.37 9.35 -11.63
CA SER A 439 45.56 9.34 -10.80
C SER A 439 45.23 8.59 -9.52
N LEU A 440 45.83 7.43 -9.37
CA LEU A 440 45.98 6.69 -8.12
C LEU A 440 46.61 7.61 -7.07
N ALA A 441 45.86 7.94 -6.04
CA ALA A 441 46.41 8.46 -4.79
C ALA A 441 45.59 7.95 -3.61
N ASN A 442 46.22 7.03 -2.89
CA ASN A 442 46.13 6.75 -1.45
C ASN A 442 44.81 6.46 -0.79
N GLY A 443 44.48 5.17 -0.59
CA GLY A 443 44.40 4.59 0.75
C GLY A 443 43.25 5.03 1.63
N ILE A 444 42.00 4.82 1.20
CA ILE A 444 40.94 4.48 2.16
C ILE A 444 40.26 3.23 1.63
N GLN A 445 40.62 2.06 2.16
CA GLN A 445 39.90 0.82 1.95
C GLN A 445 38.48 1.03 2.47
N LYS A 446 37.49 0.97 1.57
CA LYS A 446 36.07 0.89 1.98
C LYS A 446 35.90 -0.45 2.70
N ILE A 447 35.88 -0.41 4.01
CA ILE A 447 35.58 -1.58 4.85
C ILE A 447 34.13 -2.00 4.52
N ARG A 448 33.95 -3.21 3.99
CA ARG A 448 32.63 -3.83 3.84
C ARG A 448 32.26 -4.44 5.16
N PHE A 449 31.14 -4.02 5.72
CA PHE A 449 30.61 -4.58 6.96
C PHE A 449 29.67 -5.74 6.68
N ASN A 450 29.79 -6.80 7.47
CA ASN A 450 28.91 -7.97 7.51
C ASN A 450 28.17 -8.03 8.84
N LEU A 451 27.23 -8.95 8.98
CA LEU A 451 26.58 -9.24 10.26
C LEU A 451 27.59 -9.92 11.20
N CYS A 452 27.75 -9.40 12.41
CA CYS A 452 28.60 -10.02 13.42
C CYS A 452 27.96 -11.36 13.88
N PRO A 453 28.73 -12.46 13.89
CA PRO A 453 28.21 -13.76 14.32
C PRO A 453 27.84 -13.82 15.79
N ILE A 454 28.34 -12.88 16.62
CA ILE A 454 28.08 -12.86 18.07
C ILE A 454 26.93 -11.92 18.44
N CYS A 455 26.93 -10.66 17.95
CA CYS A 455 25.91 -9.68 18.36
C CYS A 455 24.85 -9.39 17.29
N GLY A 456 24.96 -9.95 16.09
CA GLY A 456 24.01 -9.75 15.00
C GLY A 456 23.98 -8.34 14.38
N MET A 457 24.85 -7.42 14.83
CA MET A 457 24.92 -6.06 14.29
C MET A 457 25.71 -6.02 12.99
N HIS A 458 25.33 -5.16 12.04
CA HIS A 458 25.95 -5.02 10.72
C HIS A 458 27.21 -4.15 10.77
N THR A 459 28.14 -4.52 11.67
CA THR A 459 29.37 -3.76 11.96
C THR A 459 30.63 -4.66 12.01
N PHE A 460 30.56 -5.87 11.43
CA PHE A 460 31.69 -6.78 11.33
C PHE A 460 32.41 -6.56 10.01
N GLY A 461 33.62 -6.02 10.07
CA GLY A 461 34.46 -5.69 8.90
C GLY A 461 35.86 -6.24 9.03
N TYR A 462 36.54 -6.49 7.89
CA TYR A 462 37.92 -6.93 7.86
C TYR A 462 38.88 -5.73 7.82
N VAL A 463 39.77 -5.66 8.81
CA VAL A 463 40.80 -4.65 8.91
C VAL A 463 42.13 -5.38 9.04
N GLU A 464 43.07 -5.10 8.16
CA GLU A 464 44.44 -5.71 8.14
C GLU A 464 44.42 -7.26 8.13
N GLY A 465 43.37 -7.85 7.49
CA GLY A 465 43.26 -9.31 7.37
C GLY A 465 42.46 -10.00 8.49
N CYS A 466 42.13 -9.29 9.58
CA CYS A 466 41.31 -9.82 10.68
C CYS A 466 39.91 -9.25 10.63
N GLY A 467 38.90 -10.13 10.83
CA GLY A 467 37.51 -9.73 11.02
C GLY A 467 37.28 -9.11 12.40
N LYS A 468 36.73 -7.90 12.49
CA LYS A 468 36.42 -7.22 13.76
C LYS A 468 35.03 -6.61 13.76
N CYS A 469 34.29 -6.85 14.82
CA CYS A 469 33.01 -6.19 15.06
C CYS A 469 33.21 -4.87 15.81
N PHE A 470 32.77 -3.77 15.22
CA PHE A 470 32.90 -2.43 15.81
C PHE A 470 31.82 -2.13 16.87
N SER A 471 30.80 -3.00 17.01
CA SER A 471 29.74 -2.85 18.03
C SER A 471 30.04 -3.62 19.32
N CYS A 472 30.47 -4.89 19.24
CA CYS A 472 30.70 -5.72 20.43
C CYS A 472 32.18 -6.05 20.67
N GLY A 473 33.11 -5.63 19.79
CA GLY A 473 34.55 -5.89 19.92
C GLY A 473 34.95 -7.29 19.53
N HIS A 474 34.06 -8.18 19.10
CA HIS A 474 34.41 -9.52 18.65
C HIS A 474 35.37 -9.46 17.45
N SER A 475 36.43 -10.29 17.49
CA SER A 475 37.42 -10.38 16.41
C SER A 475 37.77 -11.81 16.09
N GLU A 476 37.93 -12.09 14.78
CA GLU A 476 38.38 -13.35 14.22
C GLU A 476 39.64 -13.08 13.35
N CYS A 477 40.77 -13.68 13.72
CA CYS A 477 41.97 -13.65 12.93
C CYS A 477 42.28 -15.02 12.36
#